data_488ec4a23fc7b77118ed5e97b969aed0
#
_entry.id   488ec4a23fc7b77118ed5e97b969aed0
#
_cell.length_a   1.000
_cell.length_b   1.000
_cell.length_c   1.000
_cell.angle_alpha   90.00
_cell.angle_beta   90.00
_cell.angle_gamma   90.00
#
_symmetry.space_group_name_H-M   'P 1'
#
loop_
_entity.id
_entity.type
_entity.pdbx_description
1 polymer ?
#
loop_
_entity_poly.entity_id
_entity_poly.type
_entity_poly.pdbx_seq_one_letter_code
_entity_poly.pdbx_strand_id
1 'polypeptide(L)'
;MEQYILALDQGTTSSRAILFDRRGQIASVGQYDFPQIYPQTGWVEHDPGDIWSSESRAAADALRPVRPGQVMGIGVTNQRETTVLWDKNSGEPVYNAIVWQCRRTAELCEELKKQGLTERIQSTTGLLLDAYFSATKIRWILDHVPGVRERALRGEILFGTVETYLIWKLTGEHVTDFSNASRTMLFDIHKLQWDEELCALLGIPMSILPRPVSNSETYGYVKPGIPGFEKVAGVPVCGAAGDQQAALFGQGCFTPGEAKNTYGTGCFTLMNVGAEPVRSRAGLVTSVAWQVKGETNYALEGSVFNGGSTIQWLRDELRIIDSAPQINDLAATVPSSGGVVVVPAFTGLGAPYWDMYARGTILGLTRGTGRAHIARAVLECIAFQVTDLMLAMRQDAGCDIARLRVDGGASVSNLLMQMQADSLRIPVDRPAMVETTAFGASALAGLACGMWSSLEELQALRRSDRVFLPQRIQSECDEEYRLWKRAVSRAADWIEH
;
A
#
# COMPACT_ATOMS: atom_id res chain seq x y z
N MET A 1 -7.36 15.65 30.95
CA MET A 1 -6.93 14.23 30.89
C MET A 1 -6.34 14.02 29.52
N GLU A 2 -5.20 13.37 29.43
CA GLU A 2 -4.55 13.11 28.14
C GLU A 2 -5.41 12.16 27.31
N GLN A 3 -5.59 12.45 26.03
CA GLN A 3 -6.49 11.71 25.12
C GLN A 3 -5.68 11.12 23.97
N TYR A 4 -6.11 9.97 23.49
CA TYR A 4 -5.40 9.19 22.48
C TYR A 4 -6.34 8.65 21.41
N ILE A 5 -5.79 8.38 20.23
CA ILE A 5 -6.37 7.51 19.22
C ILE A 5 -5.53 6.23 19.15
N LEU A 6 -6.19 5.08 19.13
CA LEU A 6 -5.56 3.80 18.86
C LEU A 6 -5.61 3.54 17.34
N ALA A 7 -4.46 3.38 16.71
CA ALA A 7 -4.36 2.88 15.34
C ALA A 7 -4.03 1.39 15.36
N LEU A 8 -4.78 0.59 14.62
CA LEU A 8 -4.49 -0.81 14.30
C LEU A 8 -3.92 -0.87 12.88
N ASP A 9 -2.70 -1.35 12.74
CA ASP A 9 -1.96 -1.41 11.47
C ASP A 9 -1.61 -2.87 11.15
N GLN A 10 -2.51 -3.52 10.43
CA GLN A 10 -2.36 -4.91 10.05
C GLN A 10 -1.57 -5.04 8.73
N GLY A 11 -0.27 -5.24 8.82
CA GLY A 11 0.63 -5.40 7.68
C GLY A 11 0.67 -6.83 7.13
N THR A 12 1.50 -7.06 6.10
CA THR A 12 1.62 -8.38 5.47
C THR A 12 2.32 -9.41 6.36
N THR A 13 3.27 -9.00 7.19
CA THR A 13 4.09 -9.92 8.00
C THR A 13 3.92 -9.74 9.50
N SER A 14 3.33 -8.62 9.93
CA SER A 14 3.15 -8.28 11.34
C SER A 14 1.92 -7.41 11.52
N SER A 15 1.35 -7.47 12.72
CA SER A 15 0.29 -6.58 13.20
C SER A 15 0.87 -5.60 14.21
N ARG A 16 0.48 -4.33 14.12
CA ARG A 16 0.90 -3.27 15.03
C ARG A 16 -0.29 -2.51 15.58
N ALA A 17 -0.19 -2.11 16.82
CA ALA A 17 -1.11 -1.18 17.43
C ALA A 17 -0.32 0.00 17.99
N ILE A 18 -0.72 1.21 17.65
CA ILE A 18 0.01 2.44 18.02
C ILE A 18 -0.97 3.44 18.63
N LEU A 19 -0.62 3.97 19.79
CA LEU A 19 -1.33 5.08 20.41
C LEU A 19 -0.72 6.40 20.00
N PHE A 20 -1.55 7.29 19.45
CA PHE A 20 -1.17 8.67 19.12
C PHE A 20 -1.84 9.66 20.07
N ASP A 21 -1.07 10.63 20.57
CA ASP A 21 -1.58 11.76 21.33
C ASP A 21 -2.15 12.85 20.39
N ARG A 22 -2.75 13.90 20.97
CA ARG A 22 -3.31 15.02 20.20
C ARG A 22 -2.27 15.77 19.36
N ARG A 23 -0.98 15.66 19.69
CA ARG A 23 0.11 16.27 18.92
C ARG A 23 0.61 15.37 17.78
N GLY A 24 -0.05 14.22 17.57
CA GLY A 24 0.36 13.21 16.60
C GLY A 24 1.64 12.45 16.99
N GLN A 25 2.02 12.47 18.28
CA GLN A 25 3.20 11.77 18.77
C GLN A 25 2.83 10.38 19.27
N ILE A 26 3.73 9.44 19.06
CA ILE A 26 3.57 8.06 19.52
C ILE A 26 3.72 8.01 21.04
N ALA A 27 2.69 7.54 21.72
CA ALA A 27 2.68 7.35 23.17
C ALA A 27 3.02 5.89 23.57
N SER A 28 2.62 4.92 22.78
CA SER A 28 2.87 3.49 23.00
C SER A 28 2.74 2.69 21.72
N VAL A 29 3.45 1.56 21.64
CA VAL A 29 3.44 0.64 20.49
C VAL A 29 3.38 -0.80 20.98
N GLY A 30 2.58 -1.63 20.34
CA GLY A 30 2.65 -3.08 20.38
C GLY A 30 2.86 -3.62 18.96
N GLN A 31 3.66 -4.68 18.80
CA GLN A 31 3.89 -5.32 17.49
C GLN A 31 4.14 -6.81 17.66
N TYR A 32 3.52 -7.60 16.78
CA TYR A 32 3.71 -9.05 16.72
C TYR A 32 3.71 -9.53 15.27
N ASP A 33 4.68 -10.35 14.94
CA ASP A 33 4.72 -11.09 13.68
C ASP A 33 3.75 -12.25 13.73
N PHE A 34 3.31 -12.72 12.56
CA PHE A 34 2.48 -13.91 12.42
C PHE A 34 2.97 -14.80 11.26
N PRO A 35 2.64 -16.12 11.28
CA PRO A 35 3.12 -17.06 10.28
C PRO A 35 2.63 -16.73 8.87
N GLN A 36 3.50 -16.98 7.89
CA GLN A 36 3.18 -16.92 6.47
C GLN A 36 3.01 -18.33 5.94
N ILE A 37 1.97 -18.60 5.14
CA ILE A 37 1.63 -19.91 4.63
C ILE A 37 1.85 -19.94 3.12
N TYR A 38 2.65 -20.88 2.63
CA TYR A 38 2.98 -21.07 1.22
C TYR A 38 2.60 -22.47 0.75
N PRO A 39 1.30 -22.77 0.45
CA PRO A 39 0.84 -24.13 0.14
C PRO A 39 1.43 -24.69 -1.15
N GLN A 40 1.67 -23.84 -2.14
CA GLN A 40 2.21 -24.18 -3.45
C GLN A 40 3.04 -23.00 -4.01
N THR A 41 3.81 -23.26 -5.06
CA THR A 41 4.56 -22.19 -5.74
C THR A 41 3.61 -21.08 -6.22
N GLY A 42 3.89 -19.85 -5.84
CA GLY A 42 3.08 -18.67 -6.17
C GLY A 42 1.79 -18.52 -5.35
N TRP A 43 1.52 -19.41 -4.40
CA TRP A 43 0.40 -19.27 -3.47
C TRP A 43 0.86 -18.69 -2.16
N VAL A 44 0.10 -17.72 -1.65
CA VAL A 44 0.37 -17.08 -0.36
C VAL A 44 -0.94 -16.96 0.41
N GLU A 45 -0.92 -17.41 1.66
CA GLU A 45 -2.08 -17.41 2.55
C GLU A 45 -1.70 -16.95 3.96
N HIS A 46 -2.68 -16.44 4.68
CA HIS A 46 -2.61 -16.18 6.11
C HIS A 46 -3.76 -16.88 6.83
N ASP A 47 -3.52 -17.33 8.06
CA ASP A 47 -4.61 -17.73 8.95
C ASP A 47 -5.29 -16.46 9.51
N PRO A 48 -6.60 -16.23 9.27
CA PRO A 48 -7.30 -15.08 9.85
C PRO A 48 -7.31 -15.09 11.38
N GLY A 49 -7.19 -16.26 12.02
CA GLY A 49 -7.03 -16.41 13.47
C GLY A 49 -5.69 -15.83 13.95
N ASP A 50 -4.60 -16.06 13.21
CA ASP A 50 -3.29 -15.48 13.51
C ASP A 50 -3.29 -13.96 13.32
N ILE A 51 -3.93 -13.45 12.25
CA ILE A 51 -4.13 -12.01 12.04
C ILE A 51 -4.84 -11.40 13.26
N TRP A 52 -5.97 -11.99 13.67
CA TRP A 52 -6.74 -11.49 14.82
C TRP A 52 -5.96 -11.58 16.13
N SER A 53 -5.28 -12.69 16.39
CA SER A 53 -4.56 -12.89 17.65
C SER A 53 -3.33 -11.99 17.76
N SER A 54 -2.58 -11.79 16.68
CA SER A 54 -1.44 -10.88 16.67
C SER A 54 -1.88 -9.43 16.87
N GLU A 55 -2.99 -9.00 16.23
CA GLU A 55 -3.54 -7.65 16.40
C GLU A 55 -4.06 -7.42 17.83
N SER A 56 -4.76 -8.40 18.39
CA SER A 56 -5.25 -8.32 19.77
C SER A 56 -4.11 -8.21 20.79
N ARG A 57 -3.02 -8.95 20.60
CA ARG A 57 -1.81 -8.86 21.43
C ARG A 57 -1.12 -7.52 21.27
N ALA A 58 -1.01 -7.00 20.06
CA ALA A 58 -0.42 -5.69 19.80
C ALA A 58 -1.25 -4.59 20.48
N ALA A 59 -2.57 -4.66 20.38
CA ALA A 59 -3.49 -3.73 21.03
C ALA A 59 -3.35 -3.79 22.56
N ALA A 60 -3.28 -4.99 23.16
CA ALA A 60 -3.08 -5.17 24.59
C ALA A 60 -1.81 -4.48 25.09
N ASP A 61 -0.70 -4.63 24.35
CA ASP A 61 0.57 -4.00 24.70
C ASP A 61 0.52 -2.48 24.55
N ALA A 62 -0.01 -1.98 23.43
CA ALA A 62 -0.16 -0.54 23.20
C ALA A 62 -1.05 0.13 24.25
N LEU A 63 -2.10 -0.57 24.72
CA LEU A 63 -3.04 -0.07 25.72
C LEU A 63 -2.55 -0.18 27.17
N ARG A 64 -1.35 -0.76 27.46
CA ARG A 64 -0.85 -0.89 28.84
C ARG A 64 -0.83 0.42 29.61
N PRO A 65 -0.31 1.55 29.07
CA PRO A 65 -0.16 2.79 29.84
C PRO A 65 -1.47 3.56 30.02
N VAL A 66 -2.55 3.25 29.26
CA VAL A 66 -3.78 4.03 29.30
C VAL A 66 -4.81 3.50 30.30
N ARG A 67 -5.65 4.41 30.79
CA ARG A 67 -6.83 4.11 31.61
C ARG A 67 -8.07 4.12 30.72
N PRO A 68 -9.15 3.39 31.12
CA PRO A 68 -10.43 3.51 30.43
C PRO A 68 -10.88 4.97 30.30
N GLY A 69 -11.43 5.33 29.14
CA GLY A 69 -11.89 6.68 28.83
C GLY A 69 -10.82 7.65 28.32
N GLN A 70 -9.56 7.22 28.17
CA GLN A 70 -8.52 8.04 27.55
C GLN A 70 -8.41 7.84 26.02
N VAL A 71 -8.88 6.71 25.49
CA VAL A 71 -8.94 6.47 24.04
C VAL A 71 -10.27 7.00 23.51
N MET A 72 -10.22 7.92 22.55
CA MET A 72 -11.40 8.56 21.97
C MET A 72 -11.96 7.81 20.77
N GLY A 73 -11.11 7.10 20.02
CA GLY A 73 -11.49 6.39 18.81
C GLY A 73 -10.41 5.40 18.39
N ILE A 74 -10.82 4.50 17.49
CA ILE A 74 -9.93 3.48 16.89
C ILE A 74 -9.94 3.68 15.39
N GLY A 75 -8.74 3.76 14.78
CA GLY A 75 -8.52 3.72 13.35
C GLY A 75 -7.91 2.40 12.93
N VAL A 76 -8.30 1.88 11.76
CA VAL A 76 -7.81 0.62 11.20
C VAL A 76 -7.14 0.86 9.86
N THR A 77 -5.96 0.31 9.65
CA THR A 77 -5.32 0.22 8.34
C THR A 77 -4.81 -1.19 8.12
N ASN A 78 -4.69 -1.60 6.87
CA ASN A 78 -4.48 -3.00 6.55
C ASN A 78 -3.70 -3.20 5.26
N GLN A 79 -3.03 -4.35 5.15
CA GLN A 79 -2.65 -4.89 3.85
C GLN A 79 -3.89 -5.01 2.97
N ARG A 80 -3.87 -4.37 1.79
CA ARG A 80 -5.04 -4.29 0.91
C ARG A 80 -5.26 -5.61 0.16
N GLU A 81 -6.42 -5.79 -0.46
CA GLU A 81 -6.84 -6.87 -1.38
C GLU A 81 -6.82 -8.28 -0.77
N THR A 82 -6.17 -8.50 0.36
CA THR A 82 -6.18 -9.79 1.06
C THR A 82 -7.61 -10.15 1.44
N THR A 83 -8.04 -11.34 1.02
CA THR A 83 -9.45 -11.74 0.94
C THR A 83 -9.78 -12.73 2.05
N VAL A 84 -10.74 -12.39 2.90
CA VAL A 84 -11.25 -13.23 3.99
C VAL A 84 -12.72 -13.52 3.76
N LEU A 85 -13.12 -14.81 3.87
CA LEU A 85 -14.52 -15.24 3.93
C LEU A 85 -14.75 -16.01 5.23
N TRP A 86 -15.84 -15.67 5.94
CA TRP A 86 -16.17 -16.31 7.23
C TRP A 86 -17.66 -16.57 7.39
N ASP A 87 -17.99 -17.51 8.26
CA ASP A 87 -19.37 -17.79 8.67
C ASP A 87 -19.91 -16.61 9.49
N LYS A 88 -21.06 -16.09 9.09
CA LYS A 88 -21.71 -14.93 9.69
C LYS A 88 -22.06 -15.13 11.17
N ASN A 89 -22.39 -16.36 11.59
CA ASN A 89 -22.89 -16.66 12.92
C ASN A 89 -21.77 -17.03 13.89
N SER A 90 -20.84 -17.89 13.46
CA SER A 90 -19.73 -18.34 14.31
C SER A 90 -18.52 -17.41 14.25
N GLY A 91 -18.33 -16.68 13.14
CA GLY A 91 -17.13 -15.88 12.89
C GLY A 91 -15.92 -16.69 12.46
N GLU A 92 -16.11 -18.00 12.24
CA GLU A 92 -15.03 -18.88 11.82
C GLU A 92 -14.74 -18.70 10.32
N PRO A 93 -13.46 -18.49 9.92
CA PRO A 93 -13.08 -18.43 8.53
C PRO A 93 -13.43 -19.74 7.80
N VAL A 94 -13.93 -19.66 6.58
CA VAL A 94 -14.23 -20.84 5.76
C VAL A 94 -12.99 -21.37 5.02
N TYR A 95 -11.98 -20.54 4.90
CA TYR A 95 -10.68 -20.82 4.29
C TYR A 95 -9.64 -19.84 4.81
N ASN A 96 -8.35 -20.11 4.64
CA ASN A 96 -7.28 -19.15 4.90
C ASN A 96 -7.49 -17.87 4.08
N ALA A 97 -7.07 -16.74 4.59
CA ALA A 97 -7.06 -15.49 3.85
C ALA A 97 -6.11 -15.62 2.63
N ILE A 98 -6.63 -15.36 1.42
CA ILE A 98 -5.79 -15.36 0.21
C ILE A 98 -5.14 -13.98 0.09
N VAL A 99 -3.81 -13.97 0.21
CA VAL A 99 -3.01 -12.74 0.29
C VAL A 99 -2.93 -12.03 -1.08
N TRP A 100 -2.77 -10.73 -1.08
CA TRP A 100 -2.62 -9.89 -2.26
C TRP A 100 -1.50 -10.35 -3.21
N GLN A 101 -0.44 -10.97 -2.70
CA GLN A 101 0.69 -11.50 -3.47
C GLN A 101 0.37 -12.81 -4.20
N CYS A 102 -0.73 -13.49 -3.83
CA CYS A 102 -1.05 -14.83 -4.34
C CYS A 102 -1.43 -14.80 -5.82
N ARG A 103 -0.81 -15.67 -6.62
CA ARG A 103 -1.00 -15.73 -8.08
C ARG A 103 -1.94 -16.86 -8.53
N ARG A 104 -2.61 -17.59 -7.62
CA ARG A 104 -3.46 -18.77 -7.94
C ARG A 104 -4.60 -18.48 -8.92
N THR A 105 -5.03 -17.22 -9.02
CA THR A 105 -6.11 -16.80 -9.89
C THR A 105 -5.63 -16.15 -11.20
N ALA A 106 -4.34 -16.27 -11.54
CA ALA A 106 -3.79 -15.68 -12.75
C ALA A 106 -4.44 -16.23 -14.02
N GLU A 107 -4.67 -17.55 -14.08
CA GLU A 107 -5.35 -18.19 -15.22
C GLU A 107 -6.77 -17.66 -15.41
N LEU A 108 -7.53 -17.49 -14.32
CA LEU A 108 -8.85 -16.89 -14.37
C LEU A 108 -8.80 -15.45 -14.93
N CYS A 109 -7.79 -14.67 -14.55
CA CYS A 109 -7.60 -13.33 -15.13
C CYS A 109 -7.39 -13.37 -16.64
N GLU A 110 -6.59 -14.32 -17.14
CA GLU A 110 -6.37 -14.49 -18.58
C GLU A 110 -7.65 -14.91 -19.33
N GLU A 111 -8.46 -15.77 -18.72
CA GLU A 111 -9.78 -16.14 -19.26
C GLU A 111 -10.71 -14.92 -19.37
N LEU A 112 -10.79 -14.10 -18.32
CA LEU A 112 -11.60 -12.88 -18.30
C LEU A 112 -11.10 -11.84 -19.34
N LYS A 113 -9.78 -11.74 -19.54
CA LYS A 113 -9.19 -10.91 -20.60
C LYS A 113 -9.61 -11.39 -21.99
N LYS A 114 -9.57 -12.71 -22.24
CA LYS A 114 -10.04 -13.31 -23.51
C LYS A 114 -11.53 -13.08 -23.76
N GLN A 115 -12.33 -12.96 -22.70
CA GLN A 115 -13.75 -12.61 -22.77
C GLN A 115 -13.99 -11.10 -23.01
N GLY A 116 -12.93 -10.29 -23.10
CA GLY A 116 -13.02 -8.85 -23.39
C GLY A 116 -13.41 -7.97 -22.19
N LEU A 117 -13.27 -8.45 -20.94
CA LEU A 117 -13.70 -7.73 -19.75
C LEU A 117 -12.71 -6.66 -19.26
N THR A 118 -11.51 -6.58 -19.84
CA THR A 118 -10.46 -5.63 -19.41
C THR A 118 -10.95 -4.19 -19.38
N GLU A 119 -11.58 -3.73 -20.48
CA GLU A 119 -12.09 -2.36 -20.61
C GLU A 119 -13.21 -2.06 -19.61
N ARG A 120 -14.15 -3.01 -19.42
CA ARG A 120 -15.27 -2.86 -18.48
C ARG A 120 -14.76 -2.74 -17.04
N ILE A 121 -13.82 -3.59 -16.64
CA ILE A 121 -13.24 -3.56 -15.31
C ILE A 121 -12.48 -2.26 -15.10
N GLN A 122 -11.59 -1.89 -16.02
CA GLN A 122 -10.77 -0.69 -15.86
C GLN A 122 -11.62 0.59 -15.81
N SER A 123 -12.61 0.72 -16.68
CA SER A 123 -13.46 1.91 -16.73
C SER A 123 -14.35 2.07 -15.50
N THR A 124 -14.80 0.98 -14.89
CA THR A 124 -15.69 1.01 -13.72
C THR A 124 -14.92 1.13 -12.42
N THR A 125 -13.83 0.37 -12.29
CA THR A 125 -13.12 0.19 -11.01
C THR A 125 -11.81 0.96 -10.91
N GLY A 126 -11.30 1.48 -12.04
CA GLY A 126 -9.97 2.09 -12.12
C GLY A 126 -8.81 1.11 -12.05
N LEU A 127 -9.09 -0.20 -11.95
CA LEU A 127 -8.10 -1.25 -11.72
C LEU A 127 -7.78 -2.02 -13.01
N LEU A 128 -6.59 -2.62 -13.04
CA LEU A 128 -6.22 -3.60 -14.04
C LEU A 128 -6.87 -4.96 -13.72
N LEU A 129 -7.10 -5.79 -14.74
CA LEU A 129 -7.55 -7.17 -14.53
C LEU A 129 -6.35 -8.03 -14.17
N ASP A 130 -6.12 -8.23 -12.86
CA ASP A 130 -4.99 -8.98 -12.31
C ASP A 130 -5.37 -9.74 -11.03
N ALA A 131 -4.68 -10.84 -10.76
CA ALA A 131 -4.83 -11.66 -9.57
C ALA A 131 -4.49 -10.92 -8.26
N TYR A 132 -3.92 -9.74 -8.35
CA TYR A 132 -3.63 -8.87 -7.22
C TYR A 132 -4.90 -8.51 -6.42
N PHE A 133 -5.99 -8.20 -7.12
CA PHE A 133 -7.24 -7.69 -6.54
C PHE A 133 -8.17 -8.78 -6.00
N SER A 134 -9.16 -8.42 -5.16
CA SER A 134 -9.91 -9.39 -4.34
C SER A 134 -10.89 -10.27 -5.13
N ALA A 135 -11.54 -9.75 -6.17
CA ALA A 135 -12.68 -10.42 -6.82
C ALA A 135 -12.39 -11.85 -7.28
N THR A 136 -11.24 -12.07 -7.93
CA THR A 136 -10.88 -13.41 -8.43
C THR A 136 -10.56 -14.38 -7.29
N LYS A 137 -10.07 -13.87 -6.14
CA LYS A 137 -9.82 -14.67 -4.93
C LYS A 137 -11.14 -15.08 -4.25
N ILE A 138 -12.11 -14.16 -4.19
CA ILE A 138 -13.47 -14.46 -3.70
C ILE A 138 -14.07 -15.58 -4.54
N ARG A 139 -14.06 -15.43 -5.86
CA ARG A 139 -14.57 -16.44 -6.79
C ARG A 139 -13.88 -17.79 -6.60
N TRP A 140 -12.56 -17.79 -6.46
CA TRP A 140 -11.80 -19.01 -6.22
C TRP A 140 -12.26 -19.74 -4.96
N ILE A 141 -12.43 -19.04 -3.83
CA ILE A 141 -12.93 -19.65 -2.58
C ILE A 141 -14.33 -20.23 -2.78
N LEU A 142 -15.23 -19.48 -3.42
CA LEU A 142 -16.60 -19.93 -3.69
C LEU A 142 -16.64 -21.18 -4.56
N ASP A 143 -15.70 -21.35 -5.50
CA ASP A 143 -15.67 -22.44 -6.44
C ASP A 143 -14.93 -23.70 -5.92
N HIS A 144 -13.93 -23.52 -5.02
CA HIS A 144 -13.03 -24.60 -4.61
C HIS A 144 -13.25 -25.09 -3.18
N VAL A 145 -13.91 -24.30 -2.32
CA VAL A 145 -14.18 -24.73 -0.95
C VAL A 145 -15.59 -25.35 -0.89
N PRO A 146 -15.71 -26.65 -0.57
CA PRO A 146 -17.00 -27.34 -0.62
C PRO A 146 -18.09 -26.68 0.24
N GLY A 147 -19.26 -26.48 -0.37
CA GLY A 147 -20.45 -25.94 0.30
C GLY A 147 -20.45 -24.44 0.58
N VAL A 148 -19.34 -23.75 0.32
CA VAL A 148 -19.24 -22.28 0.62
C VAL A 148 -20.12 -21.48 -0.32
N ARG A 149 -20.20 -21.82 -1.61
CA ARG A 149 -21.04 -21.13 -2.58
C ARG A 149 -22.53 -21.21 -2.22
N GLU A 150 -23.02 -22.40 -1.88
CA GLU A 150 -24.41 -22.60 -1.46
C GLU A 150 -24.75 -21.84 -0.17
N ARG A 151 -23.81 -21.83 0.78
CA ARG A 151 -23.94 -21.07 2.02
C ARG A 151 -23.93 -19.56 1.76
N ALA A 152 -23.09 -19.09 0.85
CA ALA A 152 -23.03 -17.68 0.43
C ALA A 152 -24.37 -17.23 -0.20
N LEU A 153 -24.95 -18.05 -1.06
CA LEU A 153 -26.26 -17.80 -1.66
C LEU A 153 -27.41 -17.73 -0.62
N ARG A 154 -27.28 -18.47 0.50
CA ARG A 154 -28.22 -18.39 1.63
C ARG A 154 -27.95 -17.21 2.58
N GLY A 155 -26.90 -16.40 2.34
CA GLY A 155 -26.53 -15.26 3.20
C GLY A 155 -25.87 -15.66 4.53
N GLU A 156 -25.25 -16.86 4.59
CA GLU A 156 -24.57 -17.40 5.78
C GLU A 156 -23.08 -17.03 5.82
N ILE A 157 -22.52 -16.56 4.70
CA ILE A 157 -21.12 -16.20 4.55
C ILE A 157 -20.99 -14.69 4.40
N LEU A 158 -19.94 -14.13 5.01
CA LEU A 158 -19.52 -12.75 4.81
C LEU A 158 -18.15 -12.74 4.11
N PHE A 159 -17.93 -11.72 3.30
CA PHE A 159 -16.63 -11.37 2.71
C PHE A 159 -16.12 -10.07 3.32
N GLY A 160 -14.82 -9.95 3.46
CA GLY A 160 -14.13 -8.71 3.74
C GLY A 160 -12.67 -8.73 3.31
N THR A 161 -12.13 -7.55 3.13
CA THR A 161 -10.71 -7.31 3.26
C THR A 161 -10.36 -7.31 4.75
N VAL A 162 -9.07 -7.21 5.09
CA VAL A 162 -8.64 -7.44 6.48
C VAL A 162 -9.27 -6.44 7.44
N GLU A 163 -9.38 -5.15 7.07
CA GLU A 163 -10.02 -4.15 7.93
C GLU A 163 -11.48 -4.47 8.22
N THR A 164 -12.23 -4.95 7.19
CA THR A 164 -13.61 -5.37 7.37
C THR A 164 -13.73 -6.50 8.40
N TYR A 165 -12.85 -7.49 8.33
CA TYR A 165 -12.79 -8.59 9.29
C TYR A 165 -12.47 -8.10 10.70
N LEU A 166 -11.48 -7.21 10.86
CA LEU A 166 -11.12 -6.61 12.16
C LEU A 166 -12.26 -5.75 12.73
N ILE A 167 -12.88 -4.89 11.92
CA ILE A 167 -14.03 -4.07 12.34
C ILE A 167 -15.20 -4.98 12.78
N TRP A 168 -15.49 -6.02 12.00
CA TRP A 168 -16.55 -6.97 12.34
C TRP A 168 -16.25 -7.72 13.65
N LYS A 169 -15.01 -8.16 13.87
CA LYS A 169 -14.59 -8.80 15.15
C LYS A 169 -14.78 -7.87 16.34
N LEU A 170 -14.44 -6.59 16.17
CA LEU A 170 -14.52 -5.58 17.23
C LEU A 170 -15.95 -5.14 17.52
N THR A 171 -16.76 -4.92 16.48
CA THR A 171 -18.06 -4.22 16.61
C THR A 171 -19.25 -5.10 16.28
N GLY A 172 -19.08 -6.07 15.39
CA GLY A 172 -20.16 -6.84 14.76
C GLY A 172 -20.75 -6.19 13.51
N GLU A 173 -20.28 -5.01 13.13
CA GLU A 173 -20.72 -4.31 11.93
C GLU A 173 -19.96 -4.84 10.69
N HIS A 174 -20.70 -5.17 9.64
CA HIS A 174 -20.13 -5.67 8.39
C HIS A 174 -20.00 -4.51 7.38
N VAL A 175 -18.88 -3.77 7.49
CA VAL A 175 -18.58 -2.58 6.70
C VAL A 175 -17.18 -2.62 6.13
N THR A 176 -16.96 -1.92 5.01
CA THR A 176 -15.64 -1.65 4.41
C THR A 176 -15.56 -0.19 4.03
N ASP A 177 -14.41 0.43 4.19
CA ASP A 177 -14.20 1.79 3.74
C ASP A 177 -14.04 1.88 2.21
N PHE A 178 -14.31 3.06 1.63
CA PHE A 178 -14.26 3.23 0.17
C PHE A 178 -12.87 2.96 -0.43
N SER A 179 -11.79 3.21 0.31
CA SER A 179 -10.45 2.96 -0.22
C SER A 179 -10.19 1.46 -0.39
N ASN A 180 -10.55 0.63 0.59
CA ASN A 180 -10.46 -0.83 0.49
C ASN A 180 -11.48 -1.41 -0.50
N ALA A 181 -12.72 -0.94 -0.50
CA ALA A 181 -13.75 -1.35 -1.47
C ALA A 181 -13.26 -1.13 -2.91
N SER A 182 -12.61 0.00 -3.19
CA SER A 182 -12.07 0.34 -4.51
C SER A 182 -10.92 -0.58 -4.97
N ARG A 183 -10.38 -1.45 -4.09
CA ARG A 183 -9.31 -2.41 -4.42
C ARG A 183 -9.84 -3.83 -4.70
N THR A 184 -11.14 -4.01 -4.78
CA THR A 184 -11.74 -5.35 -4.92
C THR A 184 -11.99 -5.81 -6.35
N MET A 185 -11.96 -4.94 -7.35
CA MET A 185 -12.48 -5.13 -8.73
C MET A 185 -14.01 -5.34 -8.80
N LEU A 186 -14.75 -5.00 -7.76
CA LEU A 186 -16.21 -5.12 -7.70
C LEU A 186 -16.91 -3.78 -7.47
N PHE A 187 -16.12 -2.72 -7.20
CA PHE A 187 -16.61 -1.43 -6.74
C PHE A 187 -16.56 -0.39 -7.86
N ASP A 188 -17.70 0.23 -8.15
CA ASP A 188 -17.79 1.37 -9.07
C ASP A 188 -17.29 2.62 -8.36
N ILE A 189 -16.08 3.06 -8.73
CA ILE A 189 -15.42 4.22 -8.10
C ILE A 189 -16.10 5.55 -8.45
N HIS A 190 -16.93 5.61 -9.47
CA HIS A 190 -17.67 6.81 -9.88
C HIS A 190 -18.96 6.98 -9.07
N LYS A 191 -19.63 5.85 -8.76
CA LYS A 191 -20.89 5.83 -7.99
C LYS A 191 -20.69 5.55 -6.51
N LEU A 192 -19.49 5.15 -6.10
CA LEU A 192 -19.12 4.73 -4.73
C LEU A 192 -20.03 3.62 -4.19
N GLN A 193 -20.26 2.60 -5.01
CA GLN A 193 -21.10 1.43 -4.69
C GLN A 193 -20.60 0.17 -5.38
N TRP A 194 -21.02 -0.98 -4.89
CA TRP A 194 -20.75 -2.26 -5.57
C TRP A 194 -21.40 -2.27 -6.96
N ASP A 195 -20.68 -2.76 -7.96
CA ASP A 195 -21.19 -2.94 -9.31
C ASP A 195 -21.86 -4.31 -9.44
N GLU A 196 -23.21 -4.32 -9.52
CA GLU A 196 -24.01 -5.56 -9.57
C GLU A 196 -23.68 -6.40 -10.81
N GLU A 197 -23.38 -5.77 -11.95
CA GLU A 197 -23.05 -6.48 -13.19
C GLU A 197 -21.68 -7.18 -13.06
N LEU A 198 -20.67 -6.52 -12.50
CA LEU A 198 -19.36 -7.15 -12.25
C LEU A 198 -19.49 -8.28 -11.24
N CYS A 199 -20.27 -8.12 -10.19
CA CYS A 199 -20.54 -9.19 -9.24
C CYS A 199 -21.20 -10.39 -9.91
N ALA A 200 -22.21 -10.16 -10.75
CA ALA A 200 -22.89 -11.23 -11.51
C ALA A 200 -21.95 -11.91 -12.52
N LEU A 201 -21.16 -11.15 -13.29
CA LEU A 201 -20.17 -11.68 -14.24
C LEU A 201 -19.12 -12.56 -13.57
N LEU A 202 -18.71 -12.18 -12.36
CA LEU A 202 -17.72 -12.94 -11.57
C LEU A 202 -18.36 -14.02 -10.70
N GLY A 203 -19.70 -14.16 -10.73
CA GLY A 203 -20.43 -15.15 -9.94
C GLY A 203 -20.32 -14.96 -8.43
N ILE A 204 -20.24 -13.70 -7.99
CA ILE A 204 -20.12 -13.32 -6.58
C ILE A 204 -21.48 -12.80 -6.09
N PRO A 205 -22.11 -13.46 -5.08
CA PRO A 205 -23.38 -13.00 -4.53
C PRO A 205 -23.22 -11.64 -3.81
N MET A 206 -24.09 -10.68 -4.12
CA MET A 206 -24.12 -9.38 -3.43
C MET A 206 -24.32 -9.49 -1.92
N SER A 207 -24.99 -10.56 -1.47
CA SER A 207 -25.30 -10.82 -0.05
C SER A 207 -24.09 -11.01 0.85
N ILE A 208 -22.92 -11.35 0.28
CA ILE A 208 -21.69 -11.53 1.04
C ILE A 208 -20.89 -10.23 1.21
N LEU A 209 -21.20 -9.19 0.44
CA LEU A 209 -20.42 -7.96 0.39
C LEU A 209 -20.75 -7.04 1.57
N PRO A 210 -19.74 -6.39 2.19
CA PRO A 210 -19.95 -5.44 3.27
C PRO A 210 -20.61 -4.15 2.76
N ARG A 211 -21.25 -3.40 3.65
CA ARG A 211 -21.74 -2.06 3.33
C ARG A 211 -20.54 -1.10 3.18
N PRO A 212 -20.38 -0.42 2.01
CA PRO A 212 -19.35 0.58 1.84
C PRO A 212 -19.64 1.82 2.69
N VAL A 213 -18.58 2.39 3.29
CA VAL A 213 -18.66 3.54 4.21
C VAL A 213 -17.53 4.54 3.96
N SER A 214 -17.70 5.76 4.48
CA SER A 214 -16.66 6.78 4.49
C SER A 214 -15.41 6.30 5.26
N ASN A 215 -14.24 6.81 4.88
CA ASN A 215 -13.00 6.52 5.61
C ASN A 215 -12.94 7.14 7.01
N SER A 216 -13.84 8.08 7.31
CA SER A 216 -13.88 8.83 8.57
C SER A 216 -15.32 9.02 9.03
N GLU A 217 -15.89 8.00 9.65
CA GLU A 217 -17.21 8.01 10.30
C GLU A 217 -17.27 6.91 11.37
N THR A 218 -18.24 6.94 12.29
CA THR A 218 -18.41 5.88 13.28
C THR A 218 -19.04 4.65 12.63
N TYR A 219 -18.29 3.56 12.57
CA TYR A 219 -18.75 2.26 12.04
C TYR A 219 -19.53 1.45 13.08
N GLY A 220 -19.09 1.50 14.33
CA GLY A 220 -19.66 0.80 15.47
C GLY A 220 -18.82 1.01 16.70
N TYR A 221 -19.15 0.31 17.78
CA TYR A 221 -18.47 0.44 19.06
C TYR A 221 -17.86 -0.90 19.47
N VAL A 222 -16.67 -0.86 20.07
CA VAL A 222 -15.99 -2.07 20.56
C VAL A 222 -16.87 -2.81 21.57
N LYS A 223 -17.15 -4.09 21.29
CA LYS A 223 -17.94 -4.95 22.19
C LYS A 223 -17.18 -5.20 23.50
N PRO A 224 -17.90 -5.38 24.63
CA PRO A 224 -17.26 -5.77 25.86
C PRO A 224 -16.72 -7.21 25.80
N GLY A 225 -15.64 -7.48 26.54
CA GLY A 225 -15.07 -8.83 26.70
C GLY A 225 -14.19 -9.30 25.54
N ILE A 226 -13.79 -8.41 24.63
CA ILE A 226 -12.84 -8.76 23.57
C ILE A 226 -11.42 -8.77 24.15
N PRO A 227 -10.69 -9.90 24.10
CA PRO A 227 -9.32 -9.99 24.61
C PRO A 227 -8.39 -8.96 23.97
N GLY A 228 -7.64 -8.23 24.81
CA GLY A 228 -6.73 -7.17 24.37
C GLY A 228 -7.38 -5.80 24.20
N PHE A 229 -8.72 -5.71 24.20
CA PHE A 229 -9.48 -4.48 23.99
C PHE A 229 -10.35 -4.08 25.19
N GLU A 230 -10.15 -4.69 26.36
CA GLU A 230 -10.99 -4.49 27.55
C GLU A 230 -11.05 -3.02 27.99
N LYS A 231 -9.91 -2.29 27.87
CA LYS A 231 -9.81 -0.88 28.26
C LYS A 231 -10.54 0.08 27.31
N VAL A 232 -10.90 -0.40 26.13
CA VAL A 232 -11.54 0.40 25.06
C VAL A 232 -12.94 -0.11 24.72
N ALA A 233 -13.55 -0.94 25.58
CA ALA A 233 -14.95 -1.34 25.42
C ALA A 233 -15.85 -0.10 25.34
N GLY A 234 -16.72 -0.05 24.32
CA GLY A 234 -17.59 1.09 24.05
C GLY A 234 -16.91 2.27 23.32
N VAL A 235 -15.63 2.19 22.99
CA VAL A 235 -14.94 3.18 22.15
C VAL A 235 -15.35 2.98 20.69
N PRO A 236 -15.61 4.06 19.91
CA PRO A 236 -15.96 3.94 18.50
C PRO A 236 -14.78 3.47 17.65
N VAL A 237 -15.03 2.55 16.73
CA VAL A 237 -14.17 2.28 15.57
C VAL A 237 -14.66 3.22 14.47
N CYS A 238 -13.84 4.18 14.07
CA CYS A 238 -14.34 5.33 13.32
C CYS A 238 -13.38 5.89 12.27
N GLY A 239 -12.34 5.15 11.92
CA GLY A 239 -11.45 5.46 10.80
C GLY A 239 -10.97 4.17 10.16
N ALA A 240 -10.96 4.11 8.83
CA ALA A 240 -10.37 2.99 8.11
C ALA A 240 -9.81 3.42 6.75
N ALA A 241 -8.67 2.85 6.37
CA ALA A 241 -8.12 3.00 5.02
C ALA A 241 -7.12 1.88 4.73
N GLY A 242 -7.01 1.49 3.46
CA GLY A 242 -5.91 0.64 3.01
C GLY A 242 -4.55 1.27 3.30
N ASP A 243 -3.52 0.46 3.54
CA ASP A 243 -2.21 0.90 4.04
C ASP A 243 -1.58 2.05 3.22
N GLN A 244 -1.66 1.96 1.90
CA GLN A 244 -1.08 2.96 1.02
C GLN A 244 -1.88 4.27 1.00
N GLN A 245 -3.23 4.18 1.08
CA GLN A 245 -4.11 5.33 1.21
C GLN A 245 -3.97 5.99 2.59
N ALA A 246 -3.87 5.19 3.65
CA ALA A 246 -3.57 5.68 5.00
C ALA A 246 -2.21 6.41 5.03
N ALA A 247 -1.18 5.86 4.39
CA ALA A 247 0.13 6.52 4.28
C ALA A 247 0.05 7.85 3.50
N LEU A 248 -0.72 7.90 2.40
CA LEU A 248 -0.95 9.14 1.64
C LEU A 248 -1.63 10.20 2.51
N PHE A 249 -2.66 9.81 3.27
CA PHE A 249 -3.37 10.68 4.20
C PHE A 249 -2.47 11.13 5.37
N GLY A 250 -1.73 10.20 5.99
CA GLY A 250 -0.81 10.46 7.11
C GLY A 250 0.39 11.33 6.72
N GLN A 251 0.81 11.27 5.45
CA GLN A 251 1.79 12.20 4.90
C GLN A 251 1.21 13.60 4.66
N GLY A 252 -0.12 13.79 4.76
CA GLY A 252 -0.80 15.06 4.54
C GLY A 252 -0.86 15.46 3.06
N CYS A 253 -0.92 14.51 2.14
CA CYS A 253 -1.08 14.76 0.70
C CYS A 253 -2.52 15.12 0.35
N PHE A 254 -3.05 16.22 0.91
CA PHE A 254 -4.47 16.56 0.86
C PHE A 254 -4.89 17.30 -0.42
N THR A 255 -3.94 17.84 -1.18
CA THR A 255 -4.24 18.60 -2.40
C THR A 255 -3.82 17.84 -3.66
N PRO A 256 -4.53 18.05 -4.80
CA PRO A 256 -4.15 17.42 -6.07
C PRO A 256 -2.70 17.74 -6.46
N GLY A 257 -1.97 16.74 -6.98
CA GLY A 257 -0.56 16.84 -7.31
C GLY A 257 0.40 16.57 -6.14
N GLU A 258 -0.09 16.44 -4.89
CA GLU A 258 0.74 15.95 -3.80
C GLU A 258 0.88 14.44 -3.87
N ALA A 259 2.11 13.95 -3.72
CA ALA A 259 2.44 12.54 -3.87
C ALA A 259 3.29 12.03 -2.70
N LYS A 260 3.14 10.75 -2.42
CA LYS A 260 4.05 10.03 -1.52
C LYS A 260 4.69 8.83 -2.20
N ASN A 261 5.87 8.44 -1.75
CA ASN A 261 6.50 7.17 -2.11
C ASN A 261 7.02 6.44 -0.87
N THR A 262 6.58 5.20 -0.69
CA THR A 262 7.12 4.32 0.35
C THR A 262 8.25 3.48 -0.24
N TYR A 263 9.47 3.67 0.26
CA TYR A 263 10.67 2.92 -0.13
C TYR A 263 10.85 1.68 0.75
N GLY A 264 10.11 0.62 0.43
CA GLY A 264 10.20 -0.69 1.07
C GLY A 264 10.99 -1.71 0.26
N THR A 265 10.61 -2.98 0.31
CA THR A 265 11.10 -4.05 -0.59
C THR A 265 10.93 -3.65 -2.05
N GLY A 266 9.72 -3.17 -2.41
CA GLY A 266 9.45 -2.40 -3.61
C GLY A 266 9.23 -0.92 -3.27
N CYS A 267 8.82 -0.12 -4.27
CA CYS A 267 8.37 1.24 -4.05
C CYS A 267 6.90 1.38 -4.45
N PHE A 268 6.12 2.03 -3.57
CA PHE A 268 4.70 2.28 -3.81
C PHE A 268 4.46 3.78 -3.82
N THR A 269 4.20 4.30 -5.02
CA THR A 269 3.95 5.73 -5.25
C THR A 269 2.46 5.96 -5.41
N LEU A 270 1.91 6.86 -4.61
CA LEU A 270 0.54 7.36 -4.74
C LEU A 270 0.54 8.87 -4.90
N MET A 271 -0.33 9.36 -5.79
CA MET A 271 -0.57 10.79 -5.99
C MET A 271 -2.05 11.08 -5.84
N ASN A 272 -2.39 12.07 -5.02
CA ASN A 272 -3.74 12.61 -4.95
C ASN A 272 -4.07 13.32 -6.28
N VAL A 273 -5.15 12.93 -6.93
CA VAL A 273 -5.61 13.51 -8.21
C VAL A 273 -6.89 14.36 -8.05
N GLY A 274 -7.36 14.55 -6.82
CA GLY A 274 -8.54 15.37 -6.51
C GLY A 274 -9.86 14.60 -6.56
N ALA A 275 -10.94 15.32 -6.81
CA ALA A 275 -12.31 14.84 -6.69
C ALA A 275 -12.79 13.97 -7.86
N GLU A 276 -12.06 13.93 -8.96
CA GLU A 276 -12.43 13.16 -10.14
C GLU A 276 -11.43 12.03 -10.39
N PRO A 277 -11.89 10.79 -10.65
CA PRO A 277 -11.00 9.69 -10.95
C PRO A 277 -10.33 9.87 -12.32
N VAL A 278 -9.03 9.69 -12.37
CA VAL A 278 -8.22 9.78 -13.61
C VAL A 278 -8.05 8.40 -14.19
N ARG A 279 -8.43 8.21 -15.45
CA ARG A 279 -8.11 6.97 -16.15
C ARG A 279 -6.68 6.99 -16.65
N SER A 280 -5.87 6.07 -16.13
CA SER A 280 -4.47 5.96 -16.57
C SER A 280 -4.34 5.36 -17.96
N ARG A 281 -3.42 5.92 -18.76
CA ARG A 281 -2.96 5.39 -20.04
C ARG A 281 -1.58 4.72 -19.93
N ALA A 282 -0.89 4.98 -18.82
CA ALA A 282 0.43 4.45 -18.53
C ALA A 282 0.40 3.15 -17.69
N GLY A 283 -0.79 2.52 -17.54
CA GLY A 283 -0.92 1.29 -16.76
C GLY A 283 -0.85 1.49 -15.24
N LEU A 284 -1.08 2.71 -14.76
CA LEU A 284 -1.28 2.98 -13.33
C LEU A 284 -2.69 2.56 -12.93
N VAL A 285 -2.92 2.36 -11.63
CA VAL A 285 -4.26 2.08 -11.12
C VAL A 285 -4.84 3.31 -10.44
N THR A 286 -6.15 3.50 -10.61
CA THR A 286 -6.91 4.54 -9.92
C THR A 286 -7.74 3.90 -8.82
N SER A 287 -7.76 4.49 -7.65
CA SER A 287 -8.60 4.05 -6.53
C SER A 287 -9.11 5.26 -5.74
N VAL A 288 -10.11 5.04 -4.89
CA VAL A 288 -10.47 6.04 -3.90
C VAL A 288 -9.30 6.20 -2.93
N ALA A 289 -8.83 7.43 -2.75
CA ALA A 289 -7.81 7.76 -1.76
C ALA A 289 -8.44 7.81 -0.36
N TRP A 290 -9.49 8.58 -0.21
CA TRP A 290 -10.35 8.66 0.98
C TRP A 290 -11.65 9.40 0.67
N GLN A 291 -12.63 9.22 1.55
CA GLN A 291 -13.76 10.12 1.70
C GLN A 291 -13.81 10.61 3.15
N VAL A 292 -13.90 11.92 3.33
CA VAL A 292 -14.02 12.59 4.64
C VAL A 292 -15.09 13.66 4.54
N LYS A 293 -16.07 13.65 5.44
CA LYS A 293 -17.19 14.63 5.47
C LYS A 293 -17.94 14.76 4.13
N GLY A 294 -18.05 13.65 3.38
CA GLY A 294 -18.72 13.62 2.07
C GLY A 294 -17.84 14.03 0.88
N GLU A 295 -16.64 14.55 1.11
CA GLU A 295 -15.70 14.90 0.05
C GLU A 295 -14.81 13.70 -0.29
N THR A 296 -14.87 13.26 -1.55
CA THR A 296 -14.09 12.12 -2.06
C THR A 296 -12.85 12.62 -2.79
N ASN A 297 -11.71 12.00 -2.51
CA ASN A 297 -10.48 12.19 -3.27
C ASN A 297 -10.04 10.85 -3.86
N TYR A 298 -9.44 10.92 -5.04
CA TYR A 298 -8.90 9.76 -5.77
C TYR A 298 -7.37 9.81 -5.80
N ALA A 299 -6.77 8.65 -5.98
CA ALA A 299 -5.33 8.52 -6.15
C ALA A 299 -4.98 7.70 -7.38
N LEU A 300 -3.93 8.14 -8.10
CA LEU A 300 -3.17 7.29 -9.01
C LEU A 300 -2.10 6.55 -8.21
N GLU A 301 -1.95 5.26 -8.48
CA GLU A 301 -0.96 4.40 -7.86
C GLU A 301 -0.11 3.69 -8.90
N GLY A 302 1.20 3.67 -8.67
CA GLY A 302 2.15 2.86 -9.41
C GLY A 302 3.09 2.14 -8.45
N SER A 303 3.49 0.92 -8.84
CA SER A 303 4.35 0.06 -8.03
C SER A 303 5.62 -0.29 -8.79
N VAL A 304 6.74 -0.14 -8.09
CA VAL A 304 8.06 -0.67 -8.48
C VAL A 304 8.30 -1.95 -7.68
N PHE A 305 8.56 -3.06 -8.36
CA PHE A 305 8.68 -4.36 -7.67
C PHE A 305 9.98 -4.48 -6.87
N ASN A 306 11.05 -3.88 -7.36
CA ASN A 306 12.40 -4.01 -6.78
C ASN A 306 12.96 -2.64 -6.37
N GLY A 307 12.71 -2.25 -5.13
CA GLY A 307 13.29 -1.08 -4.47
C GLY A 307 14.41 -1.49 -3.52
N GLY A 308 14.14 -1.54 -2.23
CA GLY A 308 15.07 -1.99 -1.20
C GLY A 308 15.54 -3.43 -1.35
N SER A 309 14.77 -4.31 -2.03
CA SER A 309 15.19 -5.66 -2.40
C SER A 309 16.44 -5.67 -3.27
N THR A 310 16.68 -4.64 -4.09
CA THR A 310 17.91 -4.50 -4.88
C THR A 310 19.13 -4.27 -3.99
N ILE A 311 18.97 -3.54 -2.88
CA ILE A 311 20.03 -3.37 -1.86
C ILE A 311 20.28 -4.69 -1.13
N GLN A 312 19.21 -5.43 -0.78
CA GLN A 312 19.33 -6.76 -0.17
C GLN A 312 20.06 -7.72 -1.10
N TRP A 313 19.75 -7.72 -2.38
CA TRP A 313 20.44 -8.53 -3.38
C TRP A 313 21.96 -8.25 -3.45
N LEU A 314 22.38 -6.96 -3.38
CA LEU A 314 23.80 -6.61 -3.27
C LEU A 314 24.46 -7.18 -2.02
N ARG A 315 23.73 -7.26 -0.91
CA ARG A 315 24.23 -7.77 0.37
C ARG A 315 24.28 -9.30 0.37
N ASP A 316 23.16 -9.95 0.06
CA ASP A 316 22.93 -11.36 0.34
C ASP A 316 23.51 -12.26 -0.77
N GLU A 317 23.36 -11.87 -2.04
CA GLU A 317 23.77 -12.67 -3.19
C GLU A 317 25.14 -12.23 -3.74
N LEU A 318 25.31 -10.93 -4.03
CA LEU A 318 26.58 -10.45 -4.59
C LEU A 318 27.66 -10.18 -3.54
N ARG A 319 27.27 -10.04 -2.26
CA ARG A 319 28.18 -9.77 -1.13
C ARG A 319 29.11 -8.59 -1.36
N ILE A 320 28.60 -7.56 -2.03
CA ILE A 320 29.29 -6.30 -2.30
C ILE A 320 29.33 -5.42 -1.05
N ILE A 321 28.29 -5.54 -0.22
CA ILE A 321 28.14 -4.86 1.08
C ILE A 321 27.77 -5.90 2.15
N ASP A 322 28.12 -5.62 3.42
CA ASP A 322 27.83 -6.50 4.56
C ASP A 322 26.50 -6.12 5.26
N SER A 323 26.07 -4.86 5.11
CA SER A 323 24.81 -4.36 5.66
C SER A 323 24.19 -3.31 4.74
N ALA A 324 22.85 -3.18 4.77
CA ALA A 324 22.15 -2.23 3.91
C ALA A 324 22.63 -0.76 4.07
N PRO A 325 22.91 -0.23 5.27
CA PRO A 325 23.43 1.13 5.41
C PRO A 325 24.79 1.37 4.73
N GLN A 326 25.65 0.34 4.65
CA GLN A 326 26.99 0.44 4.05
C GLN A 326 26.97 0.83 2.56
N ILE A 327 25.84 0.62 1.86
CA ILE A 327 25.71 1.04 0.47
C ILE A 327 25.94 2.54 0.29
N ASN A 328 25.54 3.35 1.27
CA ASN A 328 25.67 4.81 1.21
C ASN A 328 27.14 5.23 1.22
N ASP A 329 27.91 4.69 2.16
CA ASP A 329 29.34 5.00 2.31
C ASP A 329 30.12 4.53 1.07
N LEU A 330 29.82 3.31 0.61
CA LEU A 330 30.47 2.75 -0.57
C LEU A 330 30.16 3.55 -1.83
N ALA A 331 28.89 3.87 -2.09
CA ALA A 331 28.47 4.65 -3.25
C ALA A 331 28.99 6.10 -3.23
N ALA A 332 29.21 6.67 -2.04
CA ALA A 332 29.76 8.01 -1.86
C ALA A 332 31.27 8.10 -2.18
N THR A 333 31.99 6.98 -2.26
CA THR A 333 33.42 6.97 -2.60
C THR A 333 33.72 7.28 -4.08
N VAL A 334 32.69 7.30 -4.93
CA VAL A 334 32.81 7.63 -6.35
C VAL A 334 31.86 8.77 -6.71
N PRO A 335 32.27 9.67 -7.63
CA PRO A 335 31.44 10.84 -7.99
C PRO A 335 30.21 10.47 -8.83
N SER A 336 30.24 9.35 -9.55
CA SER A 336 29.15 8.84 -10.40
C SER A 336 29.22 7.32 -10.52
N SER A 337 28.20 6.68 -11.09
CA SER A 337 28.24 5.25 -11.45
C SER A 337 29.23 4.91 -12.56
N GLY A 338 29.90 5.91 -13.15
CA GLY A 338 30.84 5.72 -14.26
C GLY A 338 30.20 5.16 -15.52
N GLY A 339 28.92 5.43 -15.73
CA GLY A 339 28.11 4.91 -16.84
C GLY A 339 27.55 3.50 -16.62
N VAL A 340 27.73 2.94 -15.42
CA VAL A 340 27.11 1.67 -15.04
C VAL A 340 25.64 1.92 -14.73
N VAL A 341 24.75 1.10 -15.32
CA VAL A 341 23.31 1.12 -15.05
C VAL A 341 22.87 -0.29 -14.64
N VAL A 342 22.13 -0.37 -13.55
CA VAL A 342 21.47 -1.60 -13.08
C VAL A 342 19.99 -1.49 -13.37
N VAL A 343 19.43 -2.47 -14.08
CA VAL A 343 17.96 -2.62 -14.26
C VAL A 343 17.53 -3.80 -13.40
N PRO A 344 16.84 -3.59 -12.25
CA PRO A 344 16.57 -4.66 -11.28
C PRO A 344 15.28 -5.41 -11.61
N ALA A 345 15.13 -5.89 -12.84
CA ALA A 345 13.96 -6.63 -13.31
C ALA A 345 14.01 -8.10 -12.85
N PHE A 346 14.22 -8.40 -11.56
CA PHE A 346 14.37 -9.77 -11.07
C PHE A 346 13.13 -10.63 -11.31
N THR A 347 11.96 -10.01 -11.23
CA THR A 347 10.64 -10.63 -11.47
C THR A 347 9.87 -9.93 -12.59
N GLY A 348 10.58 -9.30 -13.54
CA GLY A 348 10.01 -8.40 -14.53
C GLY A 348 9.98 -6.95 -14.06
N LEU A 349 9.40 -6.08 -14.88
CA LEU A 349 9.21 -4.65 -14.62
C LEU A 349 7.72 -4.36 -14.34
N GLY A 350 7.44 -3.59 -13.30
CA GLY A 350 6.13 -3.05 -12.98
C GLY A 350 5.77 -1.83 -13.82
N ALA A 351 4.88 -0.98 -13.30
CA ALA A 351 4.49 0.26 -13.95
C ALA A 351 5.71 1.19 -14.19
N PRO A 352 5.74 1.92 -15.32
CA PRO A 352 4.77 1.95 -16.41
C PRO A 352 5.02 0.92 -17.51
N TYR A 353 5.99 0.01 -17.35
CA TYR A 353 6.47 -0.90 -18.41
C TYR A 353 5.63 -2.16 -18.55
N TRP A 354 5.22 -2.77 -17.43
CA TRP A 354 4.43 -4.02 -17.35
C TRP A 354 5.04 -5.17 -18.19
N ASP A 355 6.36 -5.35 -18.09
CA ASP A 355 7.10 -6.37 -18.81
C ASP A 355 7.50 -7.51 -17.87
N MET A 356 6.76 -8.62 -17.93
CA MET A 356 7.02 -9.84 -17.14
C MET A 356 8.23 -10.65 -17.66
N TYR A 357 8.65 -10.39 -18.90
CA TYR A 357 9.74 -11.10 -19.59
C TYR A 357 11.08 -10.39 -19.44
N ALA A 358 11.09 -9.13 -18.98
CA ALA A 358 12.30 -8.43 -18.61
C ALA A 358 13.08 -9.17 -17.52
N ARG A 359 14.42 -9.10 -17.56
CA ARG A 359 15.28 -9.66 -16.50
C ARG A 359 16.33 -8.66 -16.04
N GLY A 360 16.80 -8.88 -14.79
CA GLY A 360 17.84 -8.07 -14.17
C GLY A 360 19.09 -7.97 -15.06
N THR A 361 19.56 -6.74 -15.31
CA THR A 361 20.63 -6.48 -16.26
C THR A 361 21.57 -5.43 -15.73
N ILE A 362 22.88 -5.61 -15.93
CA ILE A 362 23.91 -4.61 -15.63
C ILE A 362 24.60 -4.22 -16.94
N LEU A 363 24.59 -2.94 -17.26
CA LEU A 363 25.18 -2.39 -18.49
C LEU A 363 26.25 -1.35 -18.16
N GLY A 364 27.12 -1.05 -19.13
CA GLY A 364 28.13 0.00 -19.00
C GLY A 364 29.41 -0.40 -18.24
N LEU A 365 29.65 -1.69 -18.02
CA LEU A 365 30.85 -2.19 -17.34
C LEU A 365 32.11 -1.91 -18.18
N THR A 366 33.16 -1.44 -17.52
CA THR A 366 34.50 -1.27 -18.06
C THR A 366 35.52 -1.92 -17.13
N ARG A 367 36.79 -2.01 -17.54
CA ARG A 367 37.85 -2.53 -16.66
C ARG A 367 38.08 -1.70 -15.40
N GLY A 368 37.66 -0.43 -15.41
CA GLY A 368 37.73 0.47 -14.24
C GLY A 368 36.50 0.39 -13.32
N THR A 369 35.47 -0.39 -13.69
CA THR A 369 34.27 -0.54 -12.88
C THR A 369 34.58 -1.35 -11.61
N GLY A 370 34.40 -0.74 -10.46
CA GLY A 370 34.52 -1.40 -9.15
C GLY A 370 33.18 -1.48 -8.40
N ARG A 371 33.18 -2.13 -7.26
CA ARG A 371 31.99 -2.35 -6.42
C ARG A 371 31.26 -1.05 -6.03
N ALA A 372 32.00 0.06 -5.87
CA ALA A 372 31.42 1.37 -5.55
C ALA A 372 30.53 1.92 -6.68
N HIS A 373 30.94 1.72 -7.95
CA HIS A 373 30.15 2.10 -9.11
C HIS A 373 28.83 1.30 -9.19
N ILE A 374 28.89 -0.02 -8.89
CA ILE A 374 27.68 -0.88 -8.86
C ILE A 374 26.76 -0.46 -7.71
N ALA A 375 27.29 -0.22 -6.51
CA ALA A 375 26.51 0.25 -5.37
C ALA A 375 25.79 1.58 -5.68
N ARG A 376 26.49 2.50 -6.32
CA ARG A 376 25.91 3.78 -6.75
C ARG A 376 24.84 3.59 -7.81
N ALA A 377 25.07 2.78 -8.83
CA ALA A 377 24.10 2.45 -9.86
C ALA A 377 22.82 1.80 -9.30
N VAL A 378 22.93 1.05 -8.20
CA VAL A 378 21.76 0.49 -7.49
C VAL A 378 20.95 1.58 -6.79
N LEU A 379 21.55 2.58 -6.15
CA LEU A 379 20.78 3.71 -5.60
C LEU A 379 20.16 4.55 -6.71
N GLU A 380 20.89 4.81 -7.79
CA GLU A 380 20.39 5.53 -8.95
C GLU A 380 19.21 4.81 -9.62
N CYS A 381 19.26 3.48 -9.78
CA CYS A 381 18.15 2.74 -10.40
C CYS A 381 16.86 2.79 -9.57
N ILE A 382 16.95 2.80 -8.24
CA ILE A 382 15.77 2.96 -7.36
C ILE A 382 15.15 4.34 -7.61
N ALA A 383 15.98 5.40 -7.65
CA ALA A 383 15.51 6.75 -7.93
C ALA A 383 14.88 6.88 -9.33
N PHE A 384 15.49 6.28 -10.36
CA PHE A 384 14.97 6.34 -11.73
C PHE A 384 13.66 5.60 -11.92
N GLN A 385 13.46 4.43 -11.28
CA GLN A 385 12.19 3.72 -11.33
C GLN A 385 11.04 4.57 -10.72
N VAL A 386 11.29 5.23 -9.59
CA VAL A 386 10.32 6.16 -9.00
C VAL A 386 10.11 7.38 -9.90
N THR A 387 11.15 7.86 -10.57
CA THR A 387 11.04 8.96 -11.55
C THR A 387 10.15 8.56 -12.72
N ASP A 388 10.28 7.33 -13.25
CA ASP A 388 9.39 6.81 -14.29
C ASP A 388 7.92 6.85 -13.88
N LEU A 389 7.62 6.40 -12.65
CA LEU A 389 6.25 6.45 -12.12
C LEU A 389 5.72 7.87 -11.97
N MET A 390 6.52 8.76 -11.40
CA MET A 390 6.10 10.15 -11.16
C MET A 390 5.85 10.91 -12.47
N LEU A 391 6.66 10.66 -13.50
CA LEU A 391 6.45 11.24 -14.83
C LEU A 391 5.18 10.69 -15.49
N ALA A 392 4.91 9.39 -15.36
CA ALA A 392 3.68 8.77 -15.83
C ALA A 392 2.45 9.34 -15.10
N MET A 393 2.51 9.49 -13.78
CA MET A 393 1.44 10.09 -12.98
C MET A 393 1.17 11.53 -13.39
N ARG A 394 2.22 12.36 -13.58
CA ARG A 394 2.09 13.73 -14.04
C ARG A 394 1.41 13.81 -15.40
N GLN A 395 1.78 12.93 -16.32
CA GLN A 395 1.20 12.87 -17.65
C GLN A 395 -0.28 12.49 -17.63
N ASP A 396 -0.64 11.44 -16.87
CA ASP A 396 -2.01 10.95 -16.79
C ASP A 396 -2.94 11.92 -16.04
N ALA A 397 -2.48 12.51 -14.94
CA ALA A 397 -3.25 13.46 -14.14
C ALA A 397 -3.33 14.86 -14.75
N GLY A 398 -2.43 15.20 -15.69
CA GLY A 398 -2.38 16.52 -16.30
C GLY A 398 -2.07 17.66 -15.32
N CYS A 399 -1.47 17.35 -14.17
CA CYS A 399 -1.08 18.34 -13.16
C CYS A 399 0.39 18.18 -12.77
N ASP A 400 1.02 19.30 -12.37
CA ASP A 400 2.39 19.29 -11.89
C ASP A 400 2.47 18.74 -10.45
N ILE A 401 3.58 18.06 -10.17
CA ILE A 401 3.88 17.50 -8.86
C ILE A 401 4.78 18.48 -8.12
N ALA A 402 4.25 19.11 -7.09
CA ALA A 402 4.98 20.15 -6.35
C ALA A 402 6.05 19.57 -5.43
N ARG A 403 5.87 18.36 -4.91
CA ARG A 403 6.73 17.73 -3.90
C ARG A 403 6.49 16.24 -3.85
N LEU A 404 7.54 15.45 -3.57
CA LEU A 404 7.43 14.04 -3.22
C LEU A 404 7.67 13.86 -1.72
N ARG A 405 6.68 13.37 -0.99
CA ARG A 405 6.83 12.95 0.40
C ARG A 405 7.27 11.49 0.46
N VAL A 406 8.18 11.15 1.39
CA VAL A 406 8.81 9.84 1.38
C VAL A 406 8.79 9.20 2.76
N ASP A 407 8.66 7.87 2.77
CA ASP A 407 8.79 7.03 3.97
C ASP A 407 9.33 5.64 3.60
N GLY A 408 9.31 4.71 4.55
CA GLY A 408 9.84 3.36 4.39
C GLY A 408 11.34 3.26 4.66
N GLY A 409 11.81 2.02 4.80
CA GLY A 409 13.17 1.73 5.32
C GLY A 409 14.31 2.31 4.50
N ALA A 410 14.22 2.36 3.17
CA ALA A 410 15.30 2.90 2.35
C ALA A 410 15.29 4.45 2.26
N SER A 411 14.23 5.12 2.71
CA SER A 411 14.17 6.59 2.76
C SER A 411 15.14 7.22 3.78
N VAL A 412 15.68 6.41 4.70
CA VAL A 412 16.73 6.87 5.64
C VAL A 412 18.04 7.24 4.93
N SER A 413 18.27 6.73 3.72
CA SER A 413 19.44 7.05 2.90
C SER A 413 19.37 8.50 2.39
N ASN A 414 20.18 9.39 2.95
CA ASN A 414 20.29 10.76 2.47
C ASN A 414 20.77 10.84 1.02
N LEU A 415 21.67 9.91 0.61
CA LEU A 415 22.19 9.87 -0.75
C LEU A 415 21.09 9.50 -1.74
N LEU A 416 20.29 8.46 -1.45
CA LEU A 416 19.15 8.08 -2.31
C LEU A 416 18.12 9.21 -2.40
N MET A 417 17.79 9.86 -1.29
CA MET A 417 16.81 10.96 -1.29
C MET A 417 17.31 12.17 -2.08
N GLN A 418 18.62 12.48 -2.02
CA GLN A 418 19.19 13.53 -2.85
C GLN A 418 19.18 13.16 -4.34
N MET A 419 19.54 11.92 -4.70
CA MET A 419 19.43 11.41 -6.08
C MET A 419 18.00 11.49 -6.60
N GLN A 420 17.02 11.19 -5.74
CA GLN A 420 15.61 11.29 -6.10
C GLN A 420 15.18 12.74 -6.36
N ALA A 421 15.61 13.68 -5.51
CA ALA A 421 15.32 15.10 -5.70
C ALA A 421 15.95 15.64 -7.00
N ASP A 422 17.19 15.25 -7.27
CA ASP A 422 17.93 15.65 -8.47
C ASP A 422 17.28 15.08 -9.75
N SER A 423 16.89 13.80 -9.74
CA SER A 423 16.25 13.14 -10.88
C SER A 423 14.85 13.69 -11.20
N LEU A 424 14.02 13.95 -10.16
CA LEU A 424 12.66 14.46 -10.31
C LEU A 424 12.61 15.98 -10.54
N ARG A 425 13.64 16.72 -10.16
CA ARG A 425 13.68 18.19 -10.17
C ARG A 425 12.65 18.85 -9.26
N ILE A 426 12.19 18.14 -8.23
CA ILE A 426 11.25 18.61 -7.21
C ILE A 426 11.80 18.35 -5.80
N PRO A 427 11.32 19.06 -4.76
CA PRO A 427 11.68 18.75 -3.38
C PRO A 427 11.25 17.34 -2.98
N VAL A 428 12.11 16.61 -2.28
CA VAL A 428 11.82 15.34 -1.62
C VAL A 428 11.80 15.59 -0.11
N ASP A 429 10.68 15.29 0.54
CA ASP A 429 10.40 15.67 1.92
C ASP A 429 10.21 14.42 2.80
N ARG A 430 11.20 14.14 3.66
CA ARG A 430 11.17 13.06 4.63
C ARG A 430 10.57 13.54 5.95
N PRO A 431 9.53 12.86 6.50
CA PRO A 431 8.93 13.23 7.77
C PRO A 431 9.82 12.85 8.95
N ALA A 432 9.66 13.58 10.07
CA ALA A 432 10.30 13.24 11.33
C ALA A 432 9.68 11.99 11.98
N MET A 433 8.39 11.74 11.73
CA MET A 433 7.67 10.54 12.16
C MET A 433 7.51 9.59 10.98
N VAL A 434 8.04 8.37 11.12
CA VAL A 434 8.09 7.36 10.06
C VAL A 434 6.84 6.48 9.97
N GLU A 435 6.02 6.43 11.04
CA GLU A 435 4.80 5.60 11.12
C GLU A 435 3.59 6.30 10.46
N THR A 436 3.78 6.74 9.23
CA THR A 436 2.79 7.55 8.50
C THR A 436 1.52 6.79 8.16
N THR A 437 1.60 5.47 7.94
CA THR A 437 0.47 4.59 7.69
C THR A 437 -0.45 4.52 8.89
N ALA A 438 0.07 4.14 10.04
CA ALA A 438 -0.71 4.08 11.30
C ALA A 438 -1.23 5.47 11.70
N PHE A 439 -0.44 6.53 11.51
CA PHE A 439 -0.90 7.90 11.76
C PHE A 439 -2.06 8.28 10.85
N GLY A 440 -2.07 7.87 9.59
CA GLY A 440 -3.17 8.11 8.67
C GLY A 440 -4.49 7.52 9.16
N ALA A 441 -4.48 6.26 9.60
CA ALA A 441 -5.65 5.63 10.22
C ALA A 441 -6.09 6.35 11.50
N SER A 442 -5.12 6.74 12.35
CA SER A 442 -5.36 7.56 13.55
C SER A 442 -6.00 8.90 13.20
N ALA A 443 -5.51 9.57 12.14
CA ALA A 443 -5.99 10.87 11.72
C ALA A 443 -7.44 10.81 11.21
N LEU A 444 -7.78 9.78 10.42
CA LEU A 444 -9.16 9.52 9.97
C LEU A 444 -10.11 9.30 11.15
N ALA A 445 -9.71 8.47 12.11
CA ALA A 445 -10.48 8.22 13.33
C ALA A 445 -10.59 9.49 14.19
N GLY A 446 -9.51 10.25 14.31
CA GLY A 446 -9.46 11.48 15.10
C GLY A 446 -10.36 12.58 14.55
N LEU A 447 -10.51 12.67 13.21
CA LEU A 447 -11.48 13.57 12.56
C LEU A 447 -12.91 13.13 12.88
N ALA A 448 -13.21 11.83 12.83
CA ALA A 448 -14.55 11.30 13.08
C ALA A 448 -14.99 11.47 14.53
N CYS A 449 -14.08 11.26 15.51
CA CYS A 449 -14.39 11.41 16.93
C CYS A 449 -14.12 12.84 17.50
N GLY A 450 -13.66 13.78 16.68
CA GLY A 450 -13.47 15.17 17.05
C GLY A 450 -12.17 15.47 17.83
N MET A 451 -11.18 14.60 17.81
CA MET A 451 -9.85 14.92 18.34
C MET A 451 -9.17 16.02 17.52
N TRP A 452 -9.31 15.97 16.21
CA TRP A 452 -8.91 17.01 15.27
C TRP A 452 -10.13 17.51 14.49
N SER A 453 -10.12 18.80 14.15
CA SER A 453 -11.28 19.48 13.56
C SER A 453 -11.22 19.56 12.03
N SER A 454 -10.01 19.56 11.45
CA SER A 454 -9.81 19.77 10.01
C SER A 454 -8.51 19.15 9.48
N LEU A 455 -8.39 19.10 8.15
CA LEU A 455 -7.18 18.65 7.45
C LEU A 455 -5.99 19.61 7.66
N GLU A 456 -6.26 20.91 7.81
CA GLU A 456 -5.24 21.93 8.09
C GLU A 456 -4.61 21.71 9.47
N GLU A 457 -5.42 21.35 10.49
CA GLU A 457 -4.91 20.99 11.82
C GLU A 457 -3.99 19.77 11.74
N LEU A 458 -4.38 18.74 11.01
CA LEU A 458 -3.55 17.54 10.77
C LEU A 458 -2.26 17.88 10.00
N GLN A 459 -2.35 18.71 8.98
CA GLN A 459 -1.17 19.13 8.21
C GLN A 459 -0.17 19.91 9.07
N ALA A 460 -0.64 20.71 10.02
CA ALA A 460 0.22 21.45 10.96
C ALA A 460 0.96 20.54 11.96
N LEU A 461 0.48 19.32 12.20
CA LEU A 461 1.17 18.33 13.04
C LEU A 461 2.38 17.71 12.33
N ARG A 462 2.34 17.66 10.99
CA ARG A 462 3.42 17.05 10.22
C ARG A 462 4.69 17.90 10.30
N ARG A 463 5.77 17.27 10.72
CA ARG A 463 7.12 17.87 10.76
C ARG A 463 8.02 17.14 9.80
N SER A 464 8.79 17.90 9.01
CA SER A 464 9.85 17.34 8.18
C SER A 464 11.12 17.10 9.03
N ASP A 465 11.71 15.93 8.88
CA ASP A 465 13.09 15.67 9.33
C ASP A 465 14.06 16.41 8.40
N ARG A 466 13.88 16.20 7.09
CA ARG A 466 14.71 16.83 6.07
C ARG A 466 13.99 16.99 4.74
N VAL A 467 14.24 18.13 4.10
CA VAL A 467 13.82 18.40 2.72
C VAL A 467 15.06 18.44 1.85
N PHE A 468 15.10 17.58 0.83
CA PHE A 468 16.15 17.49 -0.17
C PHE A 468 15.70 18.32 -1.38
N LEU A 469 16.46 19.36 -1.71
CA LEU A 469 16.22 20.19 -2.89
C LEU A 469 17.10 19.71 -4.05
N PRO A 470 16.66 19.85 -5.31
CA PRO A 470 17.51 19.58 -6.46
C PRO A 470 18.80 20.43 -6.43
N GLN A 471 19.96 19.80 -6.57
CA GLN A 471 21.27 20.42 -6.46
C GLN A 471 22.09 20.31 -7.75
N ARG A 472 21.87 19.23 -8.52
CA ARG A 472 22.64 18.96 -9.73
C ARG A 472 22.10 19.74 -10.95
N ILE A 473 22.97 19.92 -11.94
CA ILE A 473 22.63 20.56 -13.22
C ILE A 473 21.62 19.65 -13.96
N GLN A 474 20.55 20.24 -14.48
CA GLN A 474 19.46 19.50 -15.12
C GLN A 474 19.96 18.65 -16.29
N SER A 475 20.82 19.19 -17.16
CA SER A 475 21.33 18.47 -18.33
C SER A 475 22.09 17.19 -17.99
N GLU A 476 22.79 17.16 -16.84
CA GLU A 476 23.49 15.96 -16.38
C GLU A 476 22.46 14.89 -15.92
N CYS A 477 21.45 15.30 -15.15
CA CYS A 477 20.40 14.40 -14.72
C CYS A 477 19.59 13.84 -15.90
N ASP A 478 19.30 14.68 -16.89
CA ASP A 478 18.59 14.28 -18.12
C ASP A 478 19.40 13.27 -18.95
N GLU A 479 20.73 13.42 -18.98
CA GLU A 479 21.61 12.47 -19.67
C GLU A 479 21.65 11.11 -18.98
N GLU A 480 21.78 11.09 -17.64
CA GLU A 480 21.73 9.86 -16.84
C GLU A 480 20.37 9.16 -16.96
N TYR A 481 19.27 9.93 -16.89
CA TYR A 481 17.93 9.38 -17.08
C TYR A 481 17.71 8.83 -18.49
N ARG A 482 18.23 9.50 -19.52
CA ARG A 482 18.21 8.97 -20.89
C ARG A 482 18.99 7.65 -21.01
N LEU A 483 20.14 7.54 -20.31
CA LEU A 483 20.92 6.30 -20.26
C LEU A 483 20.13 5.19 -19.54
N TRP A 484 19.43 5.52 -18.44
CA TRP A 484 18.49 4.63 -17.75
C TRP A 484 17.41 4.09 -18.71
N LYS A 485 16.70 4.96 -19.41
CA LYS A 485 15.66 4.56 -20.39
C LYS A 485 16.21 3.63 -21.46
N ARG A 486 17.42 3.89 -21.93
CA ARG A 486 18.11 3.02 -22.89
C ARG A 486 18.46 1.66 -22.28
N ALA A 487 18.86 1.62 -21.03
CA ALA A 487 19.16 0.36 -20.32
C ALA A 487 17.91 -0.48 -20.11
N VAL A 488 16.80 0.13 -19.70
CA VAL A 488 15.50 -0.55 -19.57
C VAL A 488 15.10 -1.19 -20.90
N SER A 489 15.24 -0.49 -22.01
CA SER A 489 14.92 -1.06 -23.34
C SER A 489 15.82 -2.24 -23.76
N ARG A 490 16.98 -2.45 -23.11
CA ARG A 490 17.86 -3.60 -23.34
C ARG A 490 17.55 -4.77 -22.41
N ALA A 491 16.92 -4.52 -21.27
CA ALA A 491 16.49 -5.52 -20.30
C ALA A 491 15.08 -6.07 -20.61
N ALA A 492 14.31 -5.34 -21.43
CA ALA A 492 12.97 -5.70 -21.83
C ALA A 492 12.97 -6.97 -22.72
N ASP A 493 11.85 -7.74 -22.58
CA ASP A 493 11.58 -8.93 -23.45
C ASP A 493 12.75 -9.92 -23.53
N TRP A 494 13.43 -10.13 -22.39
CA TRP A 494 14.64 -10.95 -22.32
C TRP A 494 14.35 -12.44 -22.44
N ILE A 495 13.21 -12.90 -21.92
CA ILE A 495 12.79 -14.30 -22.01
C ILE A 495 12.00 -14.51 -23.30
N GLU A 496 12.43 -15.49 -24.08
CA GLU A 496 11.69 -15.94 -25.26
C GLU A 496 10.35 -16.59 -24.85
N HIS A 497 9.31 -16.30 -25.63
CA HIS A 497 7.92 -16.77 -25.43
C HIS A 497 7.72 -18.21 -25.88
#